data_1553b5643df890d7dba590a67bcb52fe
#
_entry.id   1553b5643df890d7dba590a67bcb52fe
#
_cell.length_a   1.000
_cell.length_b   1.000
_cell.length_c   1.000
_cell.angle_alpha   90.00
_cell.angle_beta   90.00
_cell.angle_gamma   90.00
#
_symmetry.space_group_name_H-M   'P 1'
#
loop_
_entity.id
_entity.type
_entity.pdbx_description
1 polymer ?
#
loop_
_entity_poly.entity_id
_entity_poly.type
_entity_poly.pdbx_seq_one_letter_code
_entity_poly.pdbx_strand_id
1 'polypeptide(L)'
;MYTGGTCIPFLLRWPAVVNPGVSNAFVCQMDLLASLAALIGETVSDKTDSQNTLPAFLGKSDRGREELVFEGYYNYAFRQGDWVMIPPYPRHNLEYQLYNVKEDVGQTYNLAQKRPDILRKMMMRFEELKRTTGKKTNF
;
A
#
# COMPACT_ATOMS: atom_id res chain seq x y z
N MET A 1 -4.69 10.71 -5.00
CA MET A 1 -3.49 10.01 -5.57
C MET A 1 -3.94 8.65 -6.09
N TYR A 2 -3.81 8.41 -7.39
CA TYR A 2 -4.22 7.15 -8.02
C TYR A 2 -3.06 6.16 -8.10
N THR A 3 -3.36 4.88 -8.14
CA THR A 3 -2.37 3.79 -8.17
C THR A 3 -1.38 3.92 -9.33
N GLY A 4 -1.81 4.42 -10.49
CA GLY A 4 -0.93 4.66 -11.63
C GLY A 4 0.24 5.63 -11.37
N GLY A 5 0.12 6.50 -10.37
CA GLY A 5 1.21 7.38 -9.94
C GLY A 5 2.14 6.78 -8.87
N THR A 6 1.78 5.62 -8.31
CA THR A 6 2.52 5.00 -7.20
C THR A 6 2.98 3.57 -7.52
N CYS A 7 2.38 2.94 -8.53
CA CYS A 7 2.74 1.60 -8.96
C CYS A 7 3.86 1.69 -9.99
N ILE A 8 5.06 1.26 -9.59
CA ILE A 8 6.24 1.24 -10.45
C ILE A 8 6.61 -0.21 -10.81
N PRO A 9 7.16 -0.47 -12.01
CA PRO A 9 7.70 -1.77 -12.35
C PRO A 9 8.79 -2.20 -11.36
N PHE A 10 8.68 -3.41 -10.83
CA PHE A 10 9.71 -4.01 -10.00
C PHE A 10 10.12 -5.36 -10.59
N LEU A 11 11.40 -5.52 -10.88
CA LEU A 11 11.98 -6.72 -11.47
C LEU A 11 13.09 -7.25 -10.55
N LEU A 12 13.01 -8.53 -10.23
CA LEU A 12 14.02 -9.21 -9.43
C LEU A 12 14.54 -10.43 -10.20
N ARG A 13 15.85 -10.54 -10.29
CA ARG A 13 16.52 -11.69 -10.89
C ARG A 13 17.53 -12.27 -9.92
N TRP A 14 17.30 -13.52 -9.51
CA TRP A 14 18.24 -14.26 -8.68
C TRP A 14 18.22 -15.73 -9.10
N PRO A 15 19.10 -16.12 -10.04
CA PRO A 15 19.15 -17.51 -10.53
C PRO A 15 19.32 -18.50 -9.38
N ALA A 16 18.69 -19.66 -9.50
CA ALA A 16 18.64 -20.76 -8.53
C ALA A 16 17.88 -20.45 -7.23
N VAL A 17 17.41 -19.21 -6.99
CA VAL A 17 16.63 -18.86 -5.79
C VAL A 17 15.22 -18.41 -6.13
N VAL A 18 15.07 -17.63 -7.20
CA VAL A 18 13.79 -17.10 -7.67
C VAL A 18 13.44 -17.73 -9.01
N ASN A 19 12.30 -18.39 -9.06
CA ASN A 19 11.78 -18.96 -10.31
C ASN A 19 11.19 -17.86 -11.19
N PRO A 20 11.27 -17.99 -12.53
CA PRO A 20 10.56 -17.07 -13.43
C PRO A 20 9.06 -17.08 -13.14
N GLY A 21 8.47 -15.88 -13.06
CA GLY A 21 7.04 -15.71 -12.77
C GLY A 21 6.64 -14.27 -12.59
N VAL A 22 5.36 -14.06 -12.32
CA VAL A 22 4.78 -12.77 -11.96
C VAL A 22 4.10 -12.93 -10.60
N SER A 23 4.35 -12.00 -9.69
CA SER A 23 3.70 -11.96 -8.38
C SER A 23 2.74 -10.78 -8.31
N ASN A 24 1.57 -10.99 -7.71
CA ASN A 24 0.59 -9.95 -7.40
C ASN A 24 0.69 -9.48 -5.93
N ALA A 25 1.71 -9.92 -5.20
CA ALA A 25 1.92 -9.52 -3.82
C ALA A 25 2.07 -7.99 -3.73
N PHE A 26 1.34 -7.39 -2.80
CA PHE A 26 1.46 -5.97 -2.53
C PHE A 26 2.73 -5.73 -1.71
N VAL A 27 3.77 -5.22 -2.37
CA VAL A 27 5.05 -4.88 -1.76
C VAL A 27 5.35 -3.41 -1.95
N CYS A 28 6.16 -2.86 -1.06
CA CYS A 28 6.58 -1.47 -1.09
C CYS A 28 8.11 -1.40 -1.06
N GLN A 29 8.67 -0.39 -1.69
CA GLN A 29 10.12 -0.16 -1.69
C GLN A 29 10.70 -0.01 -0.28
N MET A 30 9.92 0.52 0.67
CA MET A 30 10.32 0.60 2.08
C MET A 30 10.60 -0.77 2.72
N ASP A 31 9.96 -1.83 2.21
CA ASP A 31 10.07 -3.19 2.75
C ASP A 31 11.38 -3.87 2.39
N LEU A 32 12.15 -3.30 1.48
CA LEU A 32 13.46 -3.81 1.12
C LEU A 32 14.42 -3.82 2.33
N LEU A 33 14.36 -2.82 3.21
CA LEU A 33 15.23 -2.75 4.38
C LEU A 33 15.04 -3.97 5.29
N ALA A 34 13.82 -4.22 5.79
CA ALA A 34 13.55 -5.35 6.67
C ALA A 34 13.69 -6.70 5.97
N SER A 35 13.34 -6.75 4.68
CA SER A 35 13.44 -7.98 3.89
C SER A 35 14.90 -8.36 3.60
N LEU A 36 15.77 -7.41 3.29
CA LEU A 36 17.19 -7.67 3.08
C LEU A 36 17.92 -7.96 4.40
N ALA A 37 17.54 -7.31 5.50
CA ALA A 37 18.03 -7.66 6.83
C ALA A 37 17.69 -9.13 7.16
N ALA A 38 16.43 -9.53 6.98
CA ALA A 38 16.01 -10.91 7.21
C ALA A 38 16.74 -11.92 6.30
N LEU A 39 17.10 -11.53 5.08
CA LEU A 39 17.85 -12.38 4.15
C LEU A 39 19.25 -12.74 4.70
N ILE A 40 19.88 -11.83 5.43
CA ILE A 40 21.21 -12.04 6.05
C ILE A 40 21.13 -12.45 7.51
N GLY A 41 19.93 -12.77 8.02
CA GLY A 41 19.72 -13.21 9.41
C GLY A 41 19.65 -12.08 10.44
N GLU A 42 19.51 -10.83 9.98
CA GLU A 42 19.43 -9.65 10.85
C GLU A 42 17.98 -9.16 10.97
N THR A 43 17.75 -8.32 11.97
CA THR A 43 16.47 -7.66 12.22
C THR A 43 16.65 -6.14 12.19
N VAL A 44 15.59 -5.44 11.83
CA VAL A 44 15.53 -3.98 11.89
C VAL A 44 14.75 -3.52 13.11
N SER A 45 14.96 -2.27 13.52
CA SER A 45 14.23 -1.68 14.63
C SER A 45 12.73 -1.60 14.34
N ASP A 46 11.89 -1.89 15.35
CA ASP A 46 10.44 -1.75 15.32
C ASP A 46 9.95 -0.29 15.09
N LYS A 47 10.88 0.67 15.13
CA LYS A 47 10.59 2.08 14.84
C LYS A 47 10.57 2.40 13.35
N THR A 48 10.86 1.43 12.48
CA THR A 48 10.79 1.62 11.03
C THR A 48 9.42 1.24 10.49
N ASP A 49 9.00 1.88 9.39
CA ASP A 49 7.79 1.49 8.66
C ASP A 49 8.04 0.30 7.70
N SER A 50 9.25 -0.24 7.70
CA SER A 50 9.67 -1.37 6.88
C SER A 50 9.11 -2.68 7.43
N GLN A 51 8.50 -3.49 6.59
CA GLN A 51 7.99 -4.82 6.94
C GLN A 51 8.81 -5.90 6.23
N ASN A 52 9.02 -7.02 6.91
CA ASN A 52 9.67 -8.17 6.28
C ASN A 52 8.68 -8.85 5.31
N THR A 53 8.80 -8.55 4.04
CA THR A 53 8.07 -9.18 2.94
C THR A 53 8.98 -10.02 2.05
N LEU A 54 10.11 -10.50 2.57
CA LEU A 54 11.09 -11.30 1.83
C LEU A 54 10.48 -12.48 1.07
N PRO A 55 9.55 -13.28 1.64
CA PRO A 55 8.93 -14.37 0.88
C PRO A 55 8.21 -13.90 -0.39
N ALA A 56 7.58 -12.69 -0.35
CA ALA A 56 6.93 -12.10 -1.52
C ALA A 56 7.94 -11.65 -2.57
N PHE A 57 9.04 -11.00 -2.15
CA PHE A 57 10.13 -10.63 -3.07
C PHE A 57 10.78 -11.84 -3.73
N LEU A 58 10.88 -12.96 -3.05
CA LEU A 58 11.46 -14.18 -3.60
C LEU A 58 10.45 -15.04 -4.40
N GLY A 59 9.22 -14.57 -4.60
CA GLY A 59 8.18 -15.32 -5.30
C GLY A 59 7.70 -16.59 -4.56
N LYS A 60 7.94 -16.67 -3.24
CA LYS A 60 7.54 -17.79 -2.38
C LYS A 60 6.19 -17.57 -1.69
N SER A 61 5.60 -16.38 -1.82
CA SER A 61 4.34 -16.00 -1.23
C SER A 61 3.66 -14.93 -2.08
N ASP A 62 2.35 -15.04 -2.24
CA ASP A 62 1.51 -13.98 -2.82
C ASP A 62 1.04 -12.96 -1.77
N ARG A 63 1.47 -13.13 -0.51
CA ARG A 63 1.18 -12.21 0.58
C ARG A 63 2.34 -11.24 0.78
N GLY A 64 2.06 -9.97 0.61
CA GLY A 64 2.94 -8.86 0.95
C GLY A 64 2.36 -8.03 2.10
N ARG A 65 2.38 -6.70 1.95
CA ARG A 65 1.70 -5.78 2.88
C ARG A 65 0.19 -5.97 2.84
N GLU A 66 -0.44 -5.80 3.99
CA GLU A 66 -1.91 -5.76 4.05
C GLU A 66 -2.42 -4.34 3.76
N GLU A 67 -1.68 -3.33 4.20
CA GLU A 67 -2.11 -1.94 4.07
C GLU A 67 -0.93 -0.97 3.91
N LEU A 68 -1.20 0.18 3.28
CA LEU A 68 -0.24 1.27 3.12
C LEU A 68 -0.97 2.61 2.92
N VAL A 69 -0.50 3.63 3.63
CA VAL A 69 -0.86 5.02 3.37
C VAL A 69 0.17 5.63 2.45
N PHE A 70 -0.30 6.14 1.32
CA PHE A 70 0.50 6.95 0.41
C PHE A 70 0.25 8.43 0.73
N GLU A 71 1.31 9.16 0.96
CA GLU A 71 1.27 10.61 1.17
C GLU A 71 1.86 11.31 -0.05
N GLY A 72 1.07 12.14 -0.69
CA GLY A 72 1.49 13.05 -1.74
C GLY A 72 1.57 14.46 -1.21
N TYR A 73 2.07 15.39 -2.03
CA TYR A 73 2.23 16.78 -1.61
C TYR A 73 0.91 17.45 -1.18
N TYR A 74 -0.22 17.03 -1.77
CA TYR A 74 -1.54 17.63 -1.49
C TYR A 74 -2.63 16.64 -1.12
N ASN A 75 -2.36 15.34 -1.13
CA ASN A 75 -3.40 14.34 -0.91
C ASN A 75 -2.85 13.03 -0.38
N TYR A 76 -3.76 12.23 0.16
CA TYR A 76 -3.48 10.88 0.61
C TYR A 76 -4.18 9.86 -0.28
N ALA A 77 -3.66 8.63 -0.29
CA ALA A 77 -4.40 7.44 -0.65
C ALA A 77 -4.12 6.36 0.38
N PHE A 78 -5.13 5.60 0.75
CA PHE A 78 -5.01 4.47 1.64
C PHE A 78 -5.39 3.20 0.91
N ARG A 79 -4.46 2.27 0.81
CA ARG A 79 -4.70 0.95 0.26
C ARG A 79 -4.78 -0.08 1.37
N GLN A 80 -5.79 -0.95 1.31
CA GLN A 80 -5.94 -2.10 2.17
C GLN A 80 -6.42 -3.29 1.32
N GLY A 81 -5.54 -4.27 1.13
CA GLY A 81 -5.76 -5.36 0.18
C GLY A 81 -6.00 -4.85 -1.24
N ASP A 82 -7.16 -5.22 -1.80
CA ASP A 82 -7.58 -4.82 -3.16
C ASP A 82 -8.29 -3.45 -3.19
N TRP A 83 -8.52 -2.82 -2.03
CA TRP A 83 -9.26 -1.57 -1.94
C TRP A 83 -8.34 -0.38 -1.80
N VAL A 84 -8.66 0.69 -2.52
CA VAL A 84 -7.99 1.99 -2.43
C VAL A 84 -9.01 3.05 -2.11
N MET A 85 -8.79 3.78 -1.02
CA MET A 85 -9.56 4.93 -0.62
C MET A 85 -8.74 6.20 -0.80
N ILE A 86 -9.34 7.23 -1.39
CA ILE A 86 -8.76 8.57 -1.53
C ILE A 86 -9.65 9.53 -0.74
N PRO A 87 -9.14 10.10 0.35
CA PRO A 87 -9.88 11.09 1.13
C PRO A 87 -10.15 12.37 0.35
N PRO A 88 -11.17 13.17 0.74
CA PRO A 88 -11.39 14.49 0.17
C PRO A 88 -10.18 15.39 0.31
N TYR A 89 -9.92 16.18 -0.72
CA TYR A 89 -8.95 17.26 -0.67
C TYR A 89 -9.52 18.51 -1.34
N PRO A 90 -9.59 19.63 -0.64
CA PRO A 90 -10.37 20.82 -1.06
C PRO A 90 -10.04 21.38 -2.44
N ARG A 91 -8.82 21.16 -2.93
CA ARG A 91 -8.37 21.66 -4.23
C ARG A 91 -8.57 20.71 -5.41
N HIS A 92 -8.91 19.43 -5.15
CA HIS A 92 -8.98 18.42 -6.19
C HIS A 92 -10.27 17.61 -6.18
N ASN A 93 -10.72 17.16 -5.01
CA ASN A 93 -11.95 16.39 -4.86
C ASN A 93 -12.58 16.68 -3.50
N LEU A 94 -13.87 16.91 -3.49
CA LEU A 94 -14.63 17.25 -2.27
C LEU A 94 -15.27 16.00 -1.62
N GLU A 95 -15.17 14.85 -2.27
CA GLU A 95 -15.80 13.60 -1.82
C GLU A 95 -14.76 12.50 -1.68
N TYR A 96 -15.06 11.52 -0.82
CA TYR A 96 -14.30 10.28 -0.77
C TYR A 96 -14.41 9.52 -2.08
N GLN A 97 -13.31 8.91 -2.48
CA GLN A 97 -13.28 7.98 -3.59
C GLN A 97 -12.86 6.60 -3.06
N LEU A 98 -13.48 5.55 -3.60
CA LEU A 98 -13.21 4.16 -3.25
C LEU A 98 -13.16 3.31 -4.52
N TYR A 99 -12.12 2.53 -4.66
CA TYR A 99 -11.87 1.69 -5.84
C TYR A 99 -11.45 0.27 -5.43
N ASN A 100 -11.86 -0.72 -6.21
CA ASN A 100 -11.31 -2.07 -6.15
C ASN A 100 -10.27 -2.22 -7.27
N VAL A 101 -8.99 -2.13 -6.93
CA VAL A 101 -7.90 -2.15 -7.94
C VAL A 101 -7.65 -3.50 -8.59
N LYS A 102 -8.26 -4.57 -8.08
CA LYS A 102 -8.23 -5.89 -8.71
C LYS A 102 -9.20 -5.95 -9.90
N GLU A 103 -10.35 -5.31 -9.78
CA GLU A 103 -11.41 -5.30 -10.79
C GLU A 103 -11.34 -4.06 -11.70
N ASP A 104 -10.85 -2.95 -11.16
CA ASP A 104 -10.74 -1.64 -11.82
C ASP A 104 -9.34 -1.07 -11.61
N VAL A 105 -8.35 -1.60 -12.33
CA VAL A 105 -6.94 -1.17 -12.26
C VAL A 105 -6.79 0.32 -12.60
N GLY A 106 -7.65 0.84 -13.49
CA GLY A 106 -7.65 2.23 -13.91
C GLY A 106 -8.29 3.20 -12.91
N GLN A 107 -8.97 2.68 -11.87
CA GLN A 107 -9.70 3.49 -10.88
C GLN A 107 -10.68 4.47 -11.54
N THR A 108 -11.49 3.96 -12.46
CA THR A 108 -12.43 4.73 -13.25
C THR A 108 -13.83 4.78 -12.63
N TYR A 109 -14.19 3.80 -11.80
CA TYR A 109 -15.51 3.67 -11.19
C TYR A 109 -15.45 3.90 -9.69
N ASN A 110 -15.83 5.09 -9.21
CA ASN A 110 -15.90 5.38 -7.78
C ASN A 110 -17.03 4.58 -7.12
N LEU A 111 -16.67 3.71 -6.19
CA LEU A 111 -17.57 2.82 -5.44
C LEU A 111 -17.97 3.36 -4.06
N ALA A 112 -17.58 4.58 -3.70
CA ALA A 112 -17.81 5.14 -2.36
C ALA A 112 -19.31 5.13 -1.96
N GLN A 113 -20.19 5.48 -2.88
CA GLN A 113 -21.64 5.46 -2.65
C GLN A 113 -22.24 4.05 -2.69
N LYS A 114 -21.64 3.14 -3.49
CA LYS A 114 -22.15 1.75 -3.64
C LYS A 114 -21.67 0.83 -2.52
N ARG A 115 -20.53 1.13 -1.90
CA ARG A 115 -19.91 0.31 -0.85
C ARG A 115 -19.58 1.15 0.40
N PRO A 116 -20.60 1.78 1.00
CA PRO A 116 -20.42 2.59 2.22
C PRO A 116 -19.91 1.76 3.42
N ASP A 117 -20.16 0.47 3.41
CA ASP A 117 -19.68 -0.50 4.40
C ASP A 117 -18.14 -0.58 4.40
N ILE A 118 -17.54 -0.72 3.23
CA ILE A 118 -16.08 -0.79 3.05
C ILE A 118 -15.46 0.58 3.30
N LEU A 119 -16.04 1.63 2.71
CA LEU A 119 -15.55 2.99 2.90
C LEU A 119 -15.43 3.34 4.39
N ARG A 120 -16.45 3.06 5.18
CA ARG A 120 -16.46 3.35 6.62
C ARG A 120 -15.35 2.61 7.37
N LYS A 121 -15.13 1.33 7.06
CA LYS A 121 -14.04 0.55 7.67
C LYS A 121 -12.68 1.13 7.35
N MET A 122 -12.46 1.48 6.07
CA MET A 122 -11.21 2.07 5.64
C MET A 122 -10.97 3.46 6.24
N MET A 123 -12.01 4.29 6.37
CA MET A 123 -11.93 5.59 7.04
C MET A 123 -11.49 5.43 8.49
N MET A 124 -12.11 4.53 9.24
CA MET A 124 -11.76 4.28 10.64
C MET A 124 -10.31 3.83 10.78
N ARG A 125 -9.87 2.88 9.93
CA ARG A 125 -8.49 2.39 9.95
C ARG A 125 -7.47 3.46 9.56
N PHE A 126 -7.78 4.26 8.56
CA PHE A 126 -6.94 5.37 8.12
C PHE A 126 -6.73 6.41 9.24
N GLU A 127 -7.81 6.79 9.95
CA GLU A 127 -7.71 7.72 11.08
C GLU A 127 -6.93 7.13 12.26
N GLU A 128 -7.04 5.84 12.51
CA GLU A 128 -6.23 5.15 13.50
C GLU A 128 -4.73 5.21 13.16
N LEU A 129 -4.38 4.89 11.91
CA LEU A 129 -2.99 4.95 11.43
C LEU A 129 -2.42 6.37 11.55
N LYS A 130 -3.17 7.40 11.21
CA LYS A 130 -2.74 8.80 11.38
C LYS A 130 -2.43 9.17 12.83
N ARG A 131 -3.18 8.61 13.78
CA ARG A 131 -2.94 8.85 15.22
C ARG A 131 -1.70 8.15 15.74
N THR A 132 -1.46 6.92 15.28
CA THR A 132 -0.35 6.08 15.76
C THR A 132 1.00 6.50 15.20
N THR A 133 1.06 7.04 14.00
CA THR A 133 2.31 7.50 13.37
C THR A 133 2.87 8.79 13.97
N GLY A 134 2.20 9.42 14.94
CA GLY A 134 2.73 10.54 15.73
C GLY A 134 3.07 11.81 14.94
N LYS A 135 2.88 11.82 13.66
CA LYS A 135 3.03 13.01 12.83
C LYS A 135 1.76 13.84 12.92
N LYS A 136 1.76 14.80 13.84
CA LYS A 136 0.92 15.99 13.70
C LYS A 136 1.35 16.69 12.42
N THR A 137 0.76 16.33 11.30
CA THR A 137 0.79 17.19 10.12
C THR A 137 -0.10 18.39 10.44
N ASN A 138 0.51 19.42 10.93
CA ASN A 138 -0.09 20.75 10.96
C ASN A 138 -0.17 21.23 9.49
N PHE A 139 -1.33 21.14 8.91
CA PHE A 139 -1.72 21.86 7.69
C PHE A 139 -2.94 22.70 7.99
#